data_442f9f1392e871e87da23c0c4f929ff4
#
_entry.id   442f9f1392e871e87da23c0c4f929ff4
#
_cell.length_a   1.000
_cell.length_b   1.000
_cell.length_c   1.000
_cell.angle_alpha   90.00
_cell.angle_beta   90.00
_cell.angle_gamma   90.00
#
_symmetry.space_group_name_H-M   'P 1'
#
loop_
_entity.id
_entity.type
_entity.pdbx_description
1 polymer ?
#
loop_
_entity_poly.entity_id
_entity_poly.type
_entity_poly.pdbx_seq_one_letter_code
_entity_poly.pdbx_strand_id
1 'polypeptide(L)'
;FRRHGKSYPIQFQLKTIREGGMFPRVSVLVDCMFLAELKNKYLISGHDLDAVQGDLTFDTSKGDERYHHMSGKELALRKNDVILKDGEGILASVLFGPAQRTSISLGTKNVLYLTWYPFGMREEHMASHLNDILSNLHIAFGSATHTIGIHE
;
A
#
# COMPACT_ATOMS: atom_id res chain seq x y z
N PHE A 1 10.11 7.88 -7.90
CA PHE A 1 9.10 8.88 -8.29
C PHE A 1 9.68 9.96 -9.20
N ARG A 2 10.65 10.77 -8.76
CA ARG A 2 11.24 11.86 -9.57
C ARG A 2 11.78 11.39 -10.91
N ARG A 3 12.49 10.25 -10.98
CA ARG A 3 13.01 9.65 -12.23
C ARG A 3 11.89 9.41 -13.26
N HIS A 4 10.68 9.16 -12.81
CA HIS A 4 9.51 8.92 -13.65
C HIS A 4 8.62 10.15 -13.84
N GLY A 5 9.06 11.34 -13.40
CA GLY A 5 8.28 12.58 -13.46
C GLY A 5 7.03 12.57 -12.57
N LYS A 6 7.06 11.77 -11.50
CA LYS A 6 5.96 11.68 -10.53
C LYS A 6 6.36 12.28 -9.18
N SER A 7 5.39 12.90 -8.53
CA SER A 7 5.50 13.31 -7.12
C SER A 7 5.24 12.14 -6.20
N TYR A 8 5.82 12.17 -5.01
CA TYR A 8 5.57 11.17 -3.98
C TYR A 8 4.11 11.30 -3.50
N PRO A 9 3.30 10.21 -3.52
CA PRO A 9 1.86 10.29 -3.30
C PRO A 9 1.46 10.98 -1.99
N ILE A 10 2.19 10.73 -0.91
CA ILE A 10 1.90 11.30 0.41
C ILE A 10 1.99 12.84 0.43
N GLN A 11 2.83 13.43 -0.41
CA GLN A 11 2.89 14.90 -0.53
C GLN A 11 1.57 15.48 -1.04
N PHE A 12 0.91 14.78 -1.95
CA PHE A 12 -0.42 15.15 -2.46
C PHE A 12 -1.50 15.04 -1.38
N GLN A 13 -1.49 13.94 -0.64
CA GLN A 13 -2.42 13.70 0.46
C GLN A 13 -2.29 14.78 1.54
N LEU A 14 -1.05 15.06 1.97
CA LEU A 14 -0.78 16.12 2.96
C LEU A 14 -1.20 17.50 2.47
N LYS A 15 -0.97 17.82 1.19
CA LYS A 15 -1.41 19.08 0.60
C LYS A 15 -2.94 19.20 0.65
N THR A 16 -3.65 18.16 0.20
CA THR A 16 -5.12 18.12 0.23
C THR A 16 -5.69 18.40 1.62
N ILE A 17 -5.13 17.75 2.65
CA ILE A 17 -5.57 17.95 4.04
C ILE A 17 -5.29 19.40 4.51
N ARG A 18 -4.11 19.93 4.22
CA ARG A 18 -3.73 21.31 4.60
C ARG A 18 -4.61 22.36 3.93
N GLU A 19 -5.13 22.09 2.75
CA GLU A 19 -6.03 22.95 2.01
C GLU A 19 -7.52 22.75 2.39
N GLY A 20 -7.79 21.98 3.46
CA GLY A 20 -9.14 21.73 3.96
C GLY A 20 -9.93 20.69 3.16
N GLY A 21 -9.25 19.94 2.29
CA GLY A 21 -9.86 18.82 1.56
C GLY A 21 -10.19 17.65 2.49
N MET A 22 -11.27 16.93 2.14
CA MET A 22 -11.67 15.76 2.92
C MET A 22 -10.75 14.57 2.63
N PHE A 23 -10.44 13.81 3.68
CA PHE A 23 -9.75 12.54 3.58
C PHE A 23 -10.69 11.52 2.93
N PRO A 24 -10.26 10.79 1.88
CA PRO A 24 -11.12 9.80 1.26
C PRO A 24 -11.41 8.67 2.27
N ARG A 25 -12.69 8.47 2.57
CA ARG A 25 -13.16 7.38 3.44
C ARG A 25 -13.61 6.22 2.57
N VAL A 26 -12.83 5.16 2.56
CA VAL A 26 -13.14 3.92 1.82
C VAL A 26 -13.62 2.83 2.78
N SER A 27 -12.83 2.52 3.77
CA SER A 27 -13.15 1.59 4.86
C SER A 27 -12.27 1.89 6.06
N VAL A 28 -12.65 1.42 7.24
CA VAL A 28 -11.85 1.59 8.47
C VAL A 28 -10.45 0.97 8.32
N LEU A 29 -10.33 -0.15 7.61
CA LEU A 29 -9.03 -0.77 7.32
C LEU A 29 -8.12 0.16 6.50
N VAL A 30 -8.67 0.82 5.48
CA VAL A 30 -7.93 1.81 4.67
C VAL A 30 -7.61 3.05 5.50
N ASP A 31 -8.53 3.53 6.34
CA ASP A 31 -8.31 4.69 7.21
C ASP A 31 -7.15 4.44 8.19
N CYS A 32 -7.07 3.24 8.80
CA CYS A 32 -5.97 2.86 9.71
C CYS A 32 -4.60 2.90 9.02
N MET A 33 -4.52 2.39 7.81
CA MET A 33 -3.31 2.41 7.00
C MET A 33 -2.92 3.85 6.63
N PHE A 34 -3.87 4.67 6.15
CA PHE A 34 -3.61 6.05 5.77
C PHE A 34 -3.15 6.94 6.92
N LEU A 35 -3.69 6.76 8.12
CA LEU A 35 -3.24 7.50 9.29
C LEU A 35 -1.75 7.24 9.59
N ALA A 36 -1.32 5.98 9.53
CA ALA A 36 0.07 5.62 9.72
C ALA A 36 0.97 6.14 8.57
N GLU A 37 0.49 6.05 7.34
CA GLU A 37 1.16 6.57 6.14
C GLU A 37 1.41 8.08 6.24
N LEU A 38 0.39 8.85 6.60
CA LEU A 38 0.50 10.31 6.75
C LEU A 38 1.42 10.72 7.91
N LYS A 39 1.36 9.99 9.04
CA LYS A 39 2.20 10.25 10.20
C LYS A 39 3.67 10.02 9.90
N ASN A 40 4.00 8.87 9.32
CA ASN A 40 5.37 8.40 9.16
C ASN A 40 5.95 8.67 7.76
N LYS A 41 5.10 9.00 6.80
CA LYS A 41 5.45 9.31 5.39
C LYS A 41 6.05 8.11 4.64
N TYR A 42 5.70 6.88 5.04
CA TYR A 42 6.06 5.66 4.32
C TYR A 42 4.85 5.16 3.55
N LEU A 43 5.07 4.86 2.27
CA LEU A 43 4.01 4.40 1.39
C LEU A 43 3.55 2.99 1.78
N ILE A 44 2.25 2.82 1.92
CA ILE A 44 1.62 1.54 2.23
C ILE A 44 0.73 1.11 1.06
N SER A 45 0.74 -0.18 0.78
CA SER A 45 -0.23 -0.81 -0.11
C SER A 45 -1.09 -1.77 0.71
N GLY A 46 -2.41 -1.60 0.65
CA GLY A 46 -3.37 -2.45 1.36
C GLY A 46 -4.09 -3.37 0.39
N HIS A 47 -4.20 -4.65 0.76
CA HIS A 47 -4.83 -5.67 -0.06
C HIS A 47 -5.78 -6.54 0.75
N ASP A 48 -6.86 -6.99 0.15
CA ASP A 48 -7.68 -8.07 0.64
C ASP A 48 -6.86 -9.37 0.57
N LEU A 49 -6.48 -9.92 1.73
CA LEU A 49 -5.61 -11.09 1.78
C LEU A 49 -6.29 -12.33 1.21
N ASP A 50 -7.62 -12.42 1.31
CA ASP A 50 -8.38 -13.57 0.79
C ASP A 50 -8.39 -13.58 -0.76
N ALA A 51 -8.08 -12.45 -1.39
CA ALA A 51 -7.96 -12.33 -2.85
C ALA A 51 -6.53 -12.53 -3.38
N VAL A 52 -5.55 -12.73 -2.50
CA VAL A 52 -4.16 -13.02 -2.89
C VAL A 52 -4.01 -14.50 -3.20
N GLN A 53 -3.29 -14.83 -4.29
CA GLN A 53 -3.14 -16.20 -4.78
C GLN A 53 -1.67 -16.64 -4.81
N GLY A 54 -1.33 -17.59 -3.93
CA GLY A 54 0.03 -18.15 -3.86
C GLY A 54 1.06 -17.21 -3.24
N ASP A 55 2.32 -17.36 -3.65
CA ASP A 55 3.44 -16.66 -3.07
C ASP A 55 3.55 -15.21 -3.55
N LEU A 56 3.93 -14.33 -2.64
CA LEU A 56 4.22 -12.94 -2.95
C LEU A 56 5.65 -12.79 -3.45
N THR A 57 5.81 -12.04 -4.53
CA THR A 57 7.12 -11.77 -5.13
C THR A 57 7.28 -10.29 -5.42
N PHE A 58 8.40 -9.72 -4.98
CA PHE A 58 8.86 -8.41 -5.42
C PHE A 58 9.63 -8.54 -6.73
N ASP A 59 9.35 -7.65 -7.68
CA ASP A 59 10.00 -7.64 -8.98
C ASP A 59 10.15 -6.21 -9.51
N THR A 60 10.83 -6.08 -10.62
CA THR A 60 10.99 -4.82 -11.33
C THR A 60 10.38 -4.95 -12.72
N SER A 61 9.42 -4.07 -13.03
CA SER A 61 8.74 -4.05 -14.32
C SER A 61 9.69 -3.85 -15.50
N LYS A 62 9.47 -4.61 -16.57
CA LYS A 62 10.15 -4.47 -17.88
C LYS A 62 9.61 -3.29 -18.67
N GLY A 63 8.38 -2.82 -18.34
CA GLY A 63 7.72 -1.67 -18.96
C GLY A 63 6.68 -2.02 -20.01
N ASP A 64 6.38 -3.29 -20.19
CA ASP A 64 5.37 -3.82 -21.12
C ASP A 64 4.16 -4.46 -20.39
N GLU A 65 4.28 -4.65 -19.08
CA GLU A 65 3.21 -5.23 -18.27
C GLU A 65 2.06 -4.24 -18.07
N ARG A 66 0.87 -4.80 -17.94
CA ARG A 66 -0.37 -4.06 -17.66
C ARG A 66 -1.11 -4.70 -16.49
N TYR A 67 -1.88 -3.89 -15.79
CA TYR A 67 -2.79 -4.37 -14.75
C TYR A 67 -4.00 -3.45 -14.60
N HIS A 68 -5.08 -3.96 -14.06
CA HIS A 68 -6.24 -3.17 -13.69
C HIS A 68 -6.01 -2.51 -12.32
N HIS A 69 -5.82 -1.19 -12.34
CA HIS A 69 -5.65 -0.39 -11.14
C HIS A 69 -6.97 -0.30 -10.34
N MET A 70 -6.90 -0.04 -9.03
CA MET A 70 -8.06 0.10 -8.14
C MET A 70 -9.14 1.08 -8.64
N SER A 71 -8.81 2.03 -9.49
CA SER A 71 -9.76 2.93 -10.13
C SER A 71 -10.55 2.31 -11.28
N GLY A 72 -10.36 1.03 -11.58
CA GLY A 72 -10.97 0.32 -12.72
C GLY A 72 -10.30 0.55 -14.07
N LYS A 73 -9.24 1.35 -14.13
CA LYS A 73 -8.51 1.64 -15.37
C LYS A 73 -7.39 0.62 -15.57
N GLU A 74 -7.21 0.17 -16.83
CA GLU A 74 -6.00 -0.55 -17.19
C GLU A 74 -4.83 0.43 -17.29
N LEU A 75 -3.74 0.13 -16.59
CA LEU A 75 -2.51 0.91 -16.60
C LEU A 75 -1.34 0.10 -17.14
N ALA A 76 -0.54 0.73 -18.01
CA ALA A 76 0.74 0.20 -18.43
C ALA A 76 1.81 0.62 -17.42
N LEU A 77 2.62 -0.34 -17.00
CA LEU A 77 3.74 -0.08 -16.10
C LEU A 77 4.87 0.64 -16.81
N ARG A 78 5.72 1.28 -16.03
CA ARG A 78 6.95 1.89 -16.55
C ARG A 78 8.14 0.98 -16.25
N LYS A 79 9.07 0.91 -17.18
CA LYS A 79 10.32 0.19 -16.97
C LYS A 79 10.99 0.62 -15.65
N ASN A 80 11.49 -0.35 -14.89
CA ASN A 80 12.11 -0.18 -13.58
C ASN A 80 11.15 0.34 -12.48
N ASP A 81 9.84 0.17 -12.64
CA ASP A 81 8.89 0.32 -11.54
C ASP A 81 8.97 -0.91 -10.63
N VAL A 82 9.00 -0.70 -9.33
CA VAL A 82 8.97 -1.80 -8.36
C VAL A 82 7.53 -2.26 -8.20
N ILE A 83 7.33 -3.55 -8.34
CA ILE A 83 6.01 -4.19 -8.32
C ILE A 83 5.95 -5.34 -7.33
N LEU A 84 4.77 -5.53 -6.77
CA LEU A 84 4.40 -6.72 -6.02
C LEU A 84 3.53 -7.60 -6.91
N LYS A 85 3.83 -8.90 -6.93
CA LYS A 85 3.08 -9.92 -7.69
C LYS A 85 2.73 -11.10 -6.81
N ASP A 86 1.71 -11.84 -7.22
CA ASP A 86 1.39 -13.19 -6.74
C ASP A 86 1.23 -14.16 -7.93
N GLY A 87 0.63 -15.33 -7.71
CA GLY A 87 0.42 -16.34 -8.73
C GLY A 87 -0.50 -15.91 -9.90
N GLU A 88 -1.36 -14.91 -9.70
CA GLU A 88 -2.26 -14.40 -10.75
C GLU A 88 -1.72 -13.16 -11.47
N GLY A 89 -0.75 -12.46 -10.88
CA GLY A 89 -0.16 -11.30 -11.51
C GLY A 89 0.12 -10.12 -10.57
N ILE A 90 0.03 -8.90 -11.07
CA ILE A 90 0.42 -7.70 -10.35
C ILE A 90 -0.63 -7.34 -9.29
N LEU A 91 -0.18 -7.21 -8.04
CA LEU A 91 -0.98 -6.69 -6.91
C LEU A 91 -0.81 -5.19 -6.74
N ALA A 92 0.41 -4.70 -6.90
CA ALA A 92 0.70 -3.28 -6.74
C ALA A 92 1.91 -2.84 -7.55
N SER A 93 1.91 -1.57 -7.89
CA SER A 93 3.04 -0.83 -8.43
C SER A 93 3.36 0.33 -7.48
N VAL A 94 4.63 0.54 -7.20
CA VAL A 94 5.06 1.67 -6.35
C VAL A 94 4.68 3.01 -7.00
N LEU A 95 4.74 3.10 -8.33
CA LEU A 95 4.43 4.34 -9.06
C LEU A 95 2.94 4.61 -9.23
N PHE A 96 2.10 3.57 -9.25
CA PHE A 96 0.69 3.72 -9.63
C PHE A 96 -0.30 3.26 -8.55
N GLY A 97 0.12 2.40 -7.62
CA GLY A 97 -0.73 1.91 -6.53
C GLY A 97 -1.28 0.49 -6.75
N PRO A 98 -2.27 0.08 -5.93
CA PRO A 98 -2.76 -1.30 -5.88
C PRO A 98 -3.67 -1.67 -7.06
N ALA A 99 -3.73 -2.98 -7.33
CA ALA A 99 -4.62 -3.57 -8.30
C ALA A 99 -6.08 -3.64 -7.78
N GLN A 100 -7.04 -3.60 -8.70
CA GLN A 100 -8.46 -3.67 -8.39
C GLN A 100 -8.86 -5.00 -7.76
N ARG A 101 -8.29 -6.12 -8.25
CA ARG A 101 -8.70 -7.47 -7.83
C ARG A 101 -8.45 -7.76 -6.35
N THR A 102 -7.44 -7.10 -5.76
CA THR A 102 -7.09 -7.25 -4.33
C THR A 102 -7.40 -6.00 -3.52
N SER A 103 -8.22 -5.09 -4.04
CA SER A 103 -8.59 -3.87 -3.33
C SER A 103 -9.38 -4.18 -2.06
N ILE A 104 -9.03 -3.51 -0.96
CA ILE A 104 -9.81 -3.57 0.27
C ILE A 104 -11.22 -3.00 0.03
N SER A 105 -12.21 -3.74 0.46
CA SER A 105 -13.63 -3.39 0.40
C SER A 105 -14.26 -3.38 1.80
N LEU A 106 -15.55 -3.03 1.88
CA LEU A 106 -16.30 -3.13 3.14
C LEU A 106 -16.48 -4.57 3.62
N GLY A 107 -16.32 -5.56 2.74
CA GLY A 107 -16.43 -6.99 3.05
C GLY A 107 -15.11 -7.64 3.47
N THR A 108 -13.98 -6.95 3.31
CA THR A 108 -12.65 -7.48 3.64
C THR A 108 -12.52 -7.74 5.14
N LYS A 109 -12.12 -8.97 5.50
CA LYS A 109 -11.89 -9.41 6.88
C LYS A 109 -10.43 -9.66 7.19
N ASN A 110 -9.69 -10.18 6.21
CA ASN A 110 -8.27 -10.44 6.29
C ASN A 110 -7.53 -9.46 5.39
N VAL A 111 -6.56 -8.73 5.95
CA VAL A 111 -5.88 -7.66 5.22
C VAL A 111 -4.37 -7.88 5.23
N LEU A 112 -3.76 -7.66 4.08
CA LEU A 112 -2.32 -7.54 3.92
C LEU A 112 -1.97 -6.06 3.79
N TYR A 113 -1.15 -5.55 4.71
CA TYR A 113 -0.50 -4.24 4.55
C TYR A 113 0.97 -4.44 4.21
N LEU A 114 1.38 -3.83 3.14
CA LEU A 114 2.76 -3.87 2.67
C LEU A 114 3.33 -2.45 2.66
N THR A 115 4.40 -2.24 3.40
CA THR A 115 5.08 -0.94 3.46
C THR A 115 6.34 -0.94 2.62
N TRP A 116 6.48 0.08 1.78
CA TRP A 116 7.64 0.28 0.93
C TRP A 116 8.67 1.17 1.64
N TYR A 117 9.71 0.54 2.17
CA TYR A 117 10.80 1.26 2.82
C TYR A 117 11.94 1.57 1.86
N PRO A 118 12.57 2.75 1.98
CA PRO A 118 13.83 3.02 1.29
C PRO A 118 14.94 2.07 1.76
N PHE A 119 15.83 1.72 0.84
CA PHE A 119 17.02 0.94 1.20
C PHE A 119 17.82 1.61 2.33
N GLY A 120 18.30 0.83 3.29
CA GLY A 120 19.06 1.31 4.45
C GLY A 120 18.21 1.98 5.54
N MET A 121 16.89 1.79 5.51
CA MET A 121 16.03 2.21 6.62
C MET A 121 16.38 1.45 7.89
N ARG A 122 16.45 2.17 9.03
CA ARG A 122 16.70 1.56 10.34
C ARG A 122 15.48 0.76 10.79
N GLU A 123 15.70 -0.43 11.32
CA GLU A 123 14.64 -1.34 11.80
C GLU A 123 13.71 -0.69 12.83
N GLU A 124 14.25 0.15 13.72
CA GLU A 124 13.45 0.87 14.72
C GLU A 124 12.39 1.79 14.11
N HIS A 125 12.68 2.41 12.94
CA HIS A 125 11.71 3.22 12.21
C HIS A 125 10.65 2.35 11.54
N MET A 126 11.04 1.18 11.00
CA MET A 126 10.10 0.21 10.44
C MET A 126 9.17 -0.32 11.53
N ALA A 127 9.73 -0.74 12.67
CA ALA A 127 8.95 -1.23 13.80
C ALA A 127 7.98 -0.17 14.35
N SER A 128 8.43 1.08 14.49
CA SER A 128 7.57 2.18 14.92
C SER A 128 6.39 2.40 13.98
N HIS A 129 6.63 2.34 12.66
CA HIS A 129 5.58 2.49 11.66
C HIS A 129 4.56 1.35 11.69
N LEU A 130 5.03 0.11 11.78
CA LEU A 130 4.16 -1.08 11.91
C LEU A 130 3.32 -1.02 13.20
N ASN A 131 3.92 -0.59 14.31
CA ASN A 131 3.19 -0.39 15.58
C ASN A 131 2.10 0.68 15.46
N ASP A 132 2.30 1.73 14.68
CA ASP A 132 1.25 2.73 14.43
C ASP A 132 0.06 2.13 13.66
N ILE A 133 0.32 1.29 12.65
CA ILE A 133 -0.74 0.57 11.94
C ILE A 133 -1.53 -0.33 12.91
N LEU A 134 -0.83 -1.15 13.71
CA LEU A 134 -1.44 -2.03 14.70
C LEU A 134 -2.25 -1.26 15.75
N SER A 135 -1.72 -0.14 16.24
CA SER A 135 -2.40 0.71 17.21
C SER A 135 -3.71 1.27 16.64
N ASN A 136 -3.70 1.74 15.39
CA ASN A 136 -4.90 2.21 14.73
C ASN A 136 -5.95 1.09 14.57
N LEU A 137 -5.51 -0.12 14.20
CA LEU A 137 -6.38 -1.29 14.10
C LEU A 137 -6.99 -1.70 15.46
N HIS A 138 -6.18 -1.69 16.53
CA HIS A 138 -6.67 -1.98 17.89
C HIS A 138 -7.69 -0.95 18.38
N ILE A 139 -7.48 0.33 18.09
CA ILE A 139 -8.45 1.38 18.39
C ILE A 139 -9.76 1.14 17.64
N ALA A 140 -9.69 0.73 16.38
CA ALA A 140 -10.86 0.57 15.54
C ALA A 140 -11.66 -0.71 15.82
N PHE A 141 -10.98 -1.82 16.14
CA PHE A 141 -11.59 -3.15 16.20
C PHE A 141 -11.45 -3.84 17.59
N GLY A 142 -10.74 -3.23 18.54
CA GLY A 142 -10.48 -3.77 19.87
C GLY A 142 -9.37 -4.83 19.89
N SER A 143 -9.45 -5.83 19.05
CA SER A 143 -8.40 -6.87 18.90
C SER A 143 -8.32 -7.36 17.46
N ALA A 144 -7.11 -7.63 17.00
CA ALA A 144 -6.83 -8.27 15.72
C ALA A 144 -5.66 -9.24 15.88
N THR A 145 -5.77 -10.43 15.30
CA THR A 145 -4.61 -11.30 15.14
C THR A 145 -3.76 -10.78 13.99
N HIS A 146 -2.44 -10.81 14.15
CA HIS A 146 -1.53 -10.31 13.13
C HIS A 146 -0.23 -11.11 13.07
N THR A 147 0.41 -11.07 11.92
CA THR A 147 1.77 -11.56 11.70
C THR A 147 2.55 -10.46 11.00
N ILE A 148 3.79 -10.26 11.40
CA ILE A 148 4.71 -9.29 10.78
C ILE A 148 5.86 -10.06 10.14
N GLY A 149 6.14 -9.74 8.88
CA GLY A 149 7.32 -10.21 8.14
C GLY A 149 8.13 -9.02 7.64
N ILE A 150 9.44 -9.11 7.70
CA ILE A 150 10.39 -8.16 7.08
C ILE A 150 11.16 -8.93 6.03
N HIS A 151 11.19 -8.39 4.82
CA HIS A 151 11.88 -8.97 3.67
C HIS A 151 12.86 -7.94 3.10
N GLU A 152 14.12 -8.36 2.92
CA GLU A 152 15.19 -7.54 2.32
C GLU A 152 15.36 -7.83 0.82
#